data_4179d61c2b1804738c6dc38d32177bd5
#
_entry.id   4179d61c2b1804738c6dc38d32177bd5
#
_cell.length_a   1.000
_cell.length_b   1.000
_cell.length_c   1.000
_cell.angle_alpha   90.00
_cell.angle_beta   90.00
_cell.angle_gamma   90.00
#
_symmetry.space_group_name_H-M   'P 1'
#
loop_
_entity.id
_entity.type
_entity.pdbx_description
1 polymer ?
#
loop_
_entity_poly.entity_id
_entity_poly.type
_entity_poly.pdbx_seq_one_letter_code
_entity_poly.pdbx_strand_id
1 'polypeptide(L)'
;MENFTEQKTTLGLYDPQFEHDACGIGAVVDIKGRKSHQTVDDALSIVERLEHRAGKDAEGKTGDGVGILLQISHKFFSKVAEELNIRLGNEREYGVGMFFFPQNEHLRAQAMLSLIHISEPTRRSY
;
A
#
# COMPACT_ATOMS: atom_id res chain seq x y z
N MET A 1 24.79 23.74 24.71
CA MET A 1 24.47 22.82 23.62
C MET A 1 25.27 21.55 23.88
N GLU A 2 24.67 20.61 24.58
CA GLU A 2 25.29 19.33 24.87
C GLU A 2 25.01 18.40 23.71
N ASN A 3 26.09 17.98 23.05
CA ASN A 3 26.03 16.94 22.02
C ASN A 3 25.74 15.61 22.71
N PHE A 4 24.49 15.15 22.64
CA PHE A 4 24.14 13.76 22.90
C PHE A 4 24.70 12.91 21.78
N THR A 5 25.94 12.43 21.95
CA THR A 5 26.48 11.29 21.19
C THR A 5 25.73 10.05 21.70
N GLU A 6 24.72 9.58 20.97
CA GLU A 6 24.14 8.26 21.17
C GLU A 6 25.28 7.22 21.09
N GLN A 7 25.68 6.69 22.23
CA GLN A 7 26.52 5.51 22.28
C GLN A 7 25.71 4.33 21.71
N LYS A 8 26.00 3.97 20.47
CA LYS A 8 25.56 2.70 19.88
C LYS A 8 26.10 1.56 20.73
N THR A 9 25.27 1.02 21.61
CA THR A 9 25.55 -0.22 22.33
C THR A 9 25.41 -1.39 21.35
N THR A 10 26.52 -1.83 20.80
CA THR A 10 26.58 -3.10 20.05
C THR A 10 26.41 -4.24 21.06
N LEU A 11 25.29 -4.94 21.01
CA LEU A 11 25.01 -6.12 21.80
C LEU A 11 25.52 -7.35 21.06
N GLY A 12 26.65 -7.88 21.51
CA GLY A 12 27.24 -9.12 20.98
C GLY A 12 27.90 -8.95 19.60
N LEU A 13 27.65 -9.91 18.71
CA LEU A 13 28.22 -9.95 17.35
C LEU A 13 27.34 -9.18 16.32
N TYR A 14 26.21 -8.65 16.74
CA TYR A 14 25.32 -7.86 15.88
C TYR A 14 25.80 -6.42 15.77
N ASP A 15 26.01 -5.96 14.55
CA ASP A 15 26.32 -4.57 14.24
C ASP A 15 25.28 -4.02 13.25
N PRO A 16 24.46 -3.04 13.66
CA PRO A 16 23.41 -2.46 12.82
C PRO A 16 23.90 -1.86 11.50
N GLN A 17 25.19 -1.50 11.39
CA GLN A 17 25.74 -0.94 10.15
C GLN A 17 25.84 -1.98 9.03
N PHE A 18 25.82 -3.29 9.37
CA PHE A 18 25.84 -4.39 8.41
C PHE A 18 24.47 -4.99 8.18
N GLU A 19 23.42 -4.41 8.78
CA GLU A 19 22.06 -4.82 8.52
C GLU A 19 21.66 -4.42 7.11
N HIS A 20 21.18 -5.39 6.34
CA HIS A 20 20.69 -5.20 4.99
C HIS A 20 19.24 -5.66 4.93
N ASP A 21 18.36 -4.78 4.47
CA ASP A 21 16.95 -5.10 4.26
C ASP A 21 16.82 -6.22 3.22
N ALA A 22 16.04 -7.23 3.54
CA ALA A 22 15.68 -8.28 2.59
C ALA A 22 14.56 -7.77 1.69
N CYS A 23 14.87 -7.51 0.42
CA CYS A 23 13.89 -7.00 -0.54
C CYS A 23 13.96 -7.80 -1.84
N GLY A 24 12.80 -8.08 -2.42
CA GLY A 24 12.64 -8.68 -3.74
C GLY A 24 11.67 -7.85 -4.57
N ILE A 25 12.08 -7.42 -5.74
CA ILE A 25 11.27 -6.63 -6.65
C ILE A 25 11.18 -7.35 -8.00
N GLY A 26 9.99 -7.35 -8.60
CA GLY A 26 9.77 -7.82 -9.94
C GLY A 26 8.80 -6.91 -10.67
N ALA A 27 8.83 -6.94 -11.99
CA ALA A 27 7.92 -6.16 -12.82
C ALA A 27 7.49 -6.97 -14.04
N VAL A 28 6.24 -6.79 -14.43
CA VAL A 28 5.67 -7.33 -15.66
C VAL A 28 4.89 -6.23 -16.37
N VAL A 29 5.04 -6.14 -17.69
CA VAL A 29 4.38 -5.11 -18.49
C VAL A 29 4.00 -5.67 -19.86
N ASP A 30 2.79 -5.34 -20.33
CA ASP A 30 2.43 -5.53 -21.73
C ASP A 30 2.90 -4.32 -22.54
N ILE A 31 3.87 -4.54 -23.44
CA ILE A 31 4.49 -3.48 -24.27
C ILE A 31 3.45 -2.77 -25.15
N LYS A 32 2.37 -3.46 -25.51
CA LYS A 32 1.28 -2.90 -26.32
C LYS A 32 0.20 -2.20 -25.47
N GLY A 33 0.36 -2.18 -24.15
CA GLY A 33 -0.57 -1.55 -23.21
C GLY A 33 -1.94 -2.22 -23.13
N ARG A 34 -2.06 -3.49 -23.47
CA ARG A 34 -3.32 -4.23 -23.40
C ARG A 34 -3.61 -4.61 -21.95
N LYS A 35 -4.81 -4.32 -21.50
CA LYS A 35 -5.26 -4.71 -20.15
C LYS A 35 -5.65 -6.18 -20.14
N SER A 36 -5.00 -6.98 -19.30
CA SER A 36 -5.21 -8.41 -19.18
C SER A 36 -5.12 -8.87 -17.73
N HIS A 37 -5.99 -9.77 -17.32
CA HIS A 37 -5.89 -10.41 -16.00
C HIS A 37 -4.61 -11.26 -15.91
N GLN A 38 -4.16 -11.84 -17.01
CA GLN A 38 -2.92 -12.61 -17.07
C GLN A 38 -1.71 -11.81 -16.54
N THR A 39 -1.64 -10.51 -16.83
CA THR A 39 -0.57 -9.64 -16.29
C THR A 39 -0.61 -9.54 -14.76
N VAL A 40 -1.81 -9.62 -14.17
CA VAL A 40 -1.97 -9.65 -12.70
C VAL A 40 -1.52 -11.02 -12.15
N ASP A 41 -1.91 -12.11 -12.79
CA ASP A 41 -1.50 -13.46 -12.39
C ASP A 41 0.02 -13.63 -12.48
N ASP A 42 0.62 -13.08 -13.55
CA ASP A 42 2.08 -13.07 -13.71
C ASP A 42 2.76 -12.26 -12.58
N ALA A 43 2.20 -11.11 -12.20
CA ALA A 43 2.72 -10.31 -11.09
C ALA A 43 2.61 -11.06 -9.75
N LEU A 44 1.50 -11.73 -9.48
CA LEU A 44 1.33 -12.58 -8.29
C LEU A 44 2.33 -13.74 -8.28
N SER A 45 2.54 -14.38 -9.42
CA SER A 45 3.53 -15.46 -9.56
C SER A 45 4.97 -14.97 -9.31
N ILE A 46 5.30 -13.73 -9.69
CA ILE A 46 6.59 -13.11 -9.34
C ILE A 46 6.74 -13.01 -7.83
N VAL A 47 5.70 -12.51 -7.14
CA VAL A 47 5.71 -12.34 -5.68
C VAL A 47 5.92 -13.69 -4.99
N GLU A 48 5.19 -14.73 -5.39
CA GLU A 48 5.35 -16.08 -4.83
C GLU A 48 6.77 -16.60 -5.01
N ARG A 49 7.36 -16.43 -6.19
CA ARG A 49 8.74 -16.87 -6.48
C ARG A 49 9.81 -16.08 -5.73
N LEU A 50 9.48 -14.90 -5.23
CA LEU A 50 10.38 -14.07 -4.41
C LEU A 50 10.33 -14.44 -2.91
N GLU A 51 9.58 -15.46 -2.52
CA GLU A 51 9.46 -15.89 -1.12
C GLU A 51 10.83 -16.12 -0.43
N HIS A 52 11.81 -16.64 -1.17
CA HIS A 52 13.17 -16.86 -0.67
C HIS A 52 13.94 -15.56 -0.32
N ARG A 53 13.40 -14.40 -0.68
CA ARG A 53 13.94 -13.07 -0.37
C ARG A 53 13.06 -12.30 0.62
N ALA A 54 11.97 -12.92 1.08
CA ALA A 54 11.10 -12.32 2.08
C ALA A 54 11.73 -12.47 3.48
N GLY A 55 11.71 -11.40 4.25
CA GLY A 55 12.01 -11.47 5.68
C GLY A 55 10.91 -12.24 6.39
N LYS A 56 11.27 -13.31 7.08
CA LYS A 56 10.37 -14.09 7.94
C LYS A 56 10.96 -14.18 9.32
N ASP A 57 10.12 -14.23 10.34
CA ASP A 57 10.55 -14.50 11.70
C ASP A 57 11.06 -15.95 11.85
N ALA A 58 11.72 -16.23 12.96
CA ALA A 58 12.28 -17.55 13.24
C ALA A 58 11.21 -18.66 13.28
N GLU A 59 9.95 -18.32 13.58
CA GLU A 59 8.82 -19.24 13.62
C GLU A 59 8.11 -19.37 12.26
N GLY A 60 8.43 -18.52 11.28
CA GLY A 60 7.83 -18.49 9.95
C GLY A 60 6.37 -18.03 9.92
N LYS A 61 5.88 -17.42 11.00
CA LYS A 61 4.47 -16.99 11.13
C LYS A 61 4.23 -15.56 10.71
N THR A 62 5.24 -14.71 10.86
CA THR A 62 5.20 -13.30 10.47
C THR A 62 6.29 -13.00 9.47
N GLY A 63 6.15 -11.92 8.71
CA GLY A 63 7.09 -11.47 7.73
C GLY A 63 6.89 -10.00 7.40
N ASP A 64 7.79 -9.42 6.60
CA ASP A 64 7.81 -8.00 6.26
C ASP A 64 6.66 -7.57 5.35
N GLY A 65 5.86 -8.53 4.91
CA GLY A 65 4.73 -8.28 4.03
C GLY A 65 5.09 -8.35 2.55
N VAL A 66 4.06 -8.25 1.74
CA VAL A 66 4.14 -8.38 0.29
C VAL A 66 3.04 -7.56 -0.35
N GLY A 67 3.27 -7.07 -1.55
CA GLY A 67 2.26 -6.33 -2.28
C GLY A 67 2.54 -6.27 -3.77
N ILE A 68 1.51 -5.96 -4.52
CA ILE A 68 1.60 -5.68 -5.96
C ILE A 68 1.03 -4.29 -6.24
N LEU A 69 1.63 -3.60 -7.18
CA LEU A 69 1.16 -2.31 -7.67
C LEU A 69 0.46 -2.52 -9.01
N LEU A 70 -0.80 -2.15 -9.08
CA LEU A 70 -1.65 -2.32 -10.27
C LEU A 70 -2.22 -0.98 -10.72
N GLN A 71 -2.67 -0.94 -11.97
CA GLN A 71 -3.55 0.13 -12.43
C GLN A 71 -4.96 -0.08 -11.87
N ILE A 72 -5.64 1.03 -11.55
CA ILE A 72 -7.05 1.01 -11.11
C ILE A 72 -7.90 0.41 -12.23
N SER A 73 -8.67 -0.63 -11.91
CA SER A 73 -9.61 -1.23 -12.85
C SER A 73 -10.85 -0.37 -13.01
N HIS A 74 -10.87 0.50 -14.02
CA HIS A 74 -12.03 1.37 -14.28
C HIS A 74 -13.32 0.58 -14.49
N LYS A 75 -13.26 -0.56 -15.18
CA LYS A 75 -14.42 -1.44 -15.41
C LYS A 75 -15.03 -1.94 -14.10
N PHE A 76 -14.20 -2.33 -13.13
CA PHE A 76 -14.66 -2.81 -11.83
C PHE A 76 -15.30 -1.67 -11.03
N PHE A 77 -14.59 -0.55 -10.90
CA PHE A 77 -15.09 0.58 -10.11
C PHE A 77 -16.31 1.27 -10.73
N SER A 78 -16.43 1.30 -12.05
CA SER A 78 -17.65 1.78 -12.71
C SER A 78 -18.87 0.95 -12.33
N LYS A 79 -18.74 -0.37 -12.32
CA LYS A 79 -19.83 -1.27 -11.91
C LYS A 79 -20.21 -1.05 -10.44
N VAL A 80 -19.23 -0.98 -9.55
CA VAL A 80 -19.48 -0.73 -8.11
C VAL A 80 -20.11 0.64 -7.88
N ALA A 81 -19.63 1.67 -8.59
CA ALA A 81 -20.17 3.02 -8.50
C ALA A 81 -21.63 3.08 -8.96
N GLU A 82 -21.98 2.36 -10.04
CA GLU A 82 -23.35 2.23 -10.51
C GLU A 82 -24.25 1.57 -9.47
N GLU A 83 -23.82 0.46 -8.85
CA GLU A 83 -24.54 -0.24 -7.79
C GLU A 83 -24.78 0.66 -6.55
N LEU A 84 -23.83 1.54 -6.25
CA LEU A 84 -23.86 2.47 -5.11
C LEU A 84 -24.51 3.83 -5.46
N ASN A 85 -24.93 4.05 -6.71
CA ASN A 85 -25.43 5.33 -7.22
C ASN A 85 -24.41 6.48 -7.04
N ILE A 86 -23.12 6.19 -7.18
CA ILE A 86 -22.03 7.17 -7.12
C ILE A 86 -21.66 7.57 -8.54
N ARG A 87 -21.58 8.88 -8.80
CA ARG A 87 -21.09 9.38 -10.08
C ARG A 87 -19.57 9.31 -10.11
N LEU A 88 -19.04 8.34 -10.83
CA LEU A 88 -17.61 8.18 -11.03
C LEU A 88 -17.13 9.06 -12.20
N GLY A 89 -15.91 9.63 -12.10
CA GLY A 89 -15.23 10.30 -13.20
C GLY A 89 -14.76 9.34 -14.29
N ASN A 90 -14.19 9.90 -15.36
CA ASN A 90 -13.59 9.08 -16.40
C ASN A 90 -12.37 8.31 -15.89
N GLU A 91 -11.87 7.37 -16.71
CA GLU A 91 -10.64 6.65 -16.40
C GLU A 91 -9.48 7.62 -16.16
N ARG A 92 -8.75 7.45 -15.07
CA ARG A 92 -7.64 8.31 -14.58
C ARG A 92 -8.04 9.67 -14.00
N GLU A 93 -9.33 9.97 -13.85
CA GLU A 93 -9.80 11.19 -13.20
C GLU A 93 -10.14 11.02 -11.72
N TYR A 94 -9.96 9.83 -11.17
CA TYR A 94 -10.25 9.51 -9.77
C TYR A 94 -9.16 8.64 -9.15
N GLY A 95 -9.08 8.67 -7.82
CA GLY A 95 -8.26 7.79 -7.01
C GLY A 95 -9.12 6.84 -6.19
N VAL A 96 -8.52 5.76 -5.73
CA VAL A 96 -9.16 4.78 -4.84
C VAL A 96 -8.30 4.62 -3.60
N GLY A 97 -8.94 4.67 -2.44
CA GLY A 97 -8.29 4.43 -1.15
C GLY A 97 -9.01 3.35 -0.36
N MET A 98 -8.27 2.49 0.32
CA MET A 98 -8.79 1.53 1.28
C MET A 98 -8.47 2.03 2.69
N PHE A 99 -9.50 2.18 3.52
CA PHE A 99 -9.34 2.68 4.88
C PHE A 99 -9.90 1.69 5.88
N PHE A 100 -9.14 1.42 6.91
CA PHE A 100 -9.55 0.57 8.04
C PHE A 100 -9.89 1.47 9.23
N PHE A 101 -11.17 1.53 9.56
CA PHE A 101 -11.67 2.36 10.64
C PHE A 101 -11.79 1.57 11.95
N PRO A 102 -11.68 2.26 13.12
CA PRO A 102 -11.96 1.64 14.41
C PRO A 102 -13.35 1.02 14.46
N GLN A 103 -13.49 -0.09 15.17
CA GLN A 103 -14.79 -0.73 15.37
C GLN A 103 -15.73 0.09 16.28
N ASN A 104 -15.16 0.89 17.20
CA ASN A 104 -15.91 1.81 18.03
C ASN A 104 -16.58 2.89 17.17
N GLU A 105 -17.91 3.02 17.28
CA GLU A 105 -18.70 3.91 16.43
C GLU A 105 -18.32 5.39 16.56
N HIS A 106 -18.02 5.84 17.79
CA HIS A 106 -17.65 7.22 18.02
C HIS A 106 -16.28 7.58 17.40
N LEU A 107 -15.28 6.72 17.60
CA LEU A 107 -13.95 6.90 17.01
C LEU A 107 -14.01 6.77 15.48
N ARG A 108 -14.84 5.86 14.96
CA ARG A 108 -15.07 5.72 13.52
C ARG A 108 -15.66 6.99 12.92
N ALA A 109 -16.68 7.56 13.54
CA ALA A 109 -17.30 8.80 13.08
C ALA A 109 -16.30 9.96 13.07
N GLN A 110 -15.47 10.10 14.09
CA GLN A 110 -14.43 11.12 14.14
C GLN A 110 -13.38 10.92 13.02
N ALA A 111 -12.93 9.70 12.80
CA ALA A 111 -11.96 9.38 11.75
C ALA A 111 -12.54 9.66 10.35
N MET A 112 -13.80 9.32 10.11
CA MET A 112 -14.49 9.61 8.84
C MET A 112 -14.63 11.11 8.59
N LEU A 113 -15.01 11.90 9.61
CA LEU A 113 -15.08 13.36 9.50
C LEU A 113 -13.71 13.98 9.20
N SER A 114 -12.66 13.50 9.85
CA SER A 114 -11.29 13.95 9.59
C SER A 114 -10.88 13.66 8.13
N LEU A 115 -11.21 12.46 7.62
CA LEU A 115 -10.93 12.09 6.23
C LEU A 115 -11.67 12.98 5.23
N ILE A 116 -12.94 13.30 5.49
CA ILE A 116 -13.73 14.21 4.64
C ILE A 116 -13.07 15.59 4.58
N HIS A 117 -12.65 16.14 5.73
CA HIS A 117 -11.99 17.44 5.75
C HIS A 117 -10.64 17.48 5.01
N ILE A 118 -9.92 16.36 5.00
CA ILE A 118 -8.64 16.25 4.27
C ILE A 118 -8.88 16.11 2.76
N SER A 119 -9.90 15.34 2.36
CA SER A 119 -10.18 15.05 0.96
C SER A 119 -11.00 16.15 0.26
N GLU A 120 -11.75 16.96 1.00
CA GLU A 120 -12.49 18.11 0.49
C GLU A 120 -11.88 19.42 1.02
N PRO A 121 -10.73 19.86 0.49
CA PRO A 121 -10.18 21.14 0.87
C PRO A 121 -11.20 22.23 0.51
N THR A 122 -11.65 22.98 1.51
CA THR A 122 -12.57 24.09 1.36
C THR A 122 -12.06 25.02 0.26
N ARG A 123 -12.73 25.05 -0.88
CA ARG A 123 -12.51 26.11 -1.89
C ARG A 123 -12.80 27.44 -1.22
N ARG A 124 -11.78 28.11 -0.72
CA ARG A 124 -11.89 29.53 -0.43
C ARG A 124 -12.10 30.23 -1.78
N SER A 125 -13.34 30.64 -2.02
CA SER A 125 -13.64 31.64 -3.03
C SER A 125 -12.98 32.93 -2.57
N TYR A 126 -11.98 33.38 -3.30
CA TYR A 126 -11.51 34.74 -3.25
C TYR A 126 -12.35 35.55 -4.21
#